data_4468a59f51a4d54b3ddaa7fffa32852b
#
_entry.id   4468a59f51a4d54b3ddaa7fffa32852b
#
_cell.length_a   1.000
_cell.length_b   1.000
_cell.length_c   1.000
_cell.angle_alpha   90.00
_cell.angle_beta   90.00
_cell.angle_gamma   90.00
#
_symmetry.space_group_name_H-M   'P 1'
#
loop_
_entity.id
_entity.type
_entity.pdbx_description
1 polymer ?
#
loop_
_entity_poly.entity_id
_entity_poly.type
_entity_poly.pdbx_seq_one_letter_code
_entity_poly.pdbx_strand_id
1 'polypeptide(L)'
;MADIYYVGIGSMMNPDAIRKRGIKPLESCPCKCVDFERRFWGAYGMAEVHEKPGAEFHAVLHRMTAPDMKILDASERGYYRVDVVCYKYDGARVVGSGYT
;
A
#
# COMPACT_ATOMS: atom_id res chain seq x y z
N MET A 1 10.95 -14.92 9.65
CA MET A 1 10.17 -14.67 8.44
C MET A 1 10.28 -13.20 8.06
N ALA A 2 10.37 -12.93 6.77
CA ALA A 2 10.44 -11.55 6.31
C ALA A 2 9.08 -10.86 6.50
N ASP A 3 9.11 -9.62 6.94
CA ASP A 3 7.93 -8.79 7.02
C ASP A 3 7.45 -8.40 5.62
N ILE A 4 6.16 -8.13 5.50
CA ILE A 4 5.54 -7.67 4.27
C ILE A 4 5.28 -6.17 4.41
N TYR A 5 5.53 -5.43 3.34
CA TYR A 5 5.22 -4.01 3.29
C TYR A 5 3.98 -3.78 2.43
N TYR A 6 3.01 -3.09 3.00
CA TYR A 6 1.80 -2.69 2.30
C TYR A 6 1.89 -1.21 1.95
N VAL A 7 1.59 -0.88 0.71
CA VAL A 7 1.57 0.49 0.22
C VAL A 7 0.16 1.05 0.41
N GLY A 8 -0.02 1.82 1.47
CA GLY A 8 -1.30 2.47 1.76
C GLY A 8 -1.49 3.70 0.91
N ILE A 9 -2.62 3.74 0.19
CA ILE A 9 -3.04 4.87 -0.62
C ILE A 9 -4.45 5.27 -0.18
N GLY A 10 -4.85 6.50 -0.45
CA GLY A 10 -6.16 6.98 -0.02
C GLY A 10 -6.33 6.88 1.49
N SER A 11 -7.47 6.38 1.96
CA SER A 11 -7.76 6.26 3.39
C SER A 11 -6.80 5.34 4.14
N MET A 12 -6.22 4.36 3.44
CA MET A 12 -5.28 3.40 4.05
C MET A 12 -3.89 3.98 4.28
N MET A 13 -3.66 5.24 3.96
CA MET A 13 -2.47 5.97 4.38
C MET A 13 -2.49 6.19 5.90
N ASN A 14 -3.67 6.22 6.49
CA ASN A 14 -3.85 6.43 7.93
C ASN A 14 -3.79 5.09 8.67
N PRO A 15 -2.84 4.92 9.62
CA PRO A 15 -2.74 3.68 10.40
C PRO A 15 -4.02 3.35 11.17
N ASP A 16 -4.80 4.35 11.58
CA ASP A 16 -6.05 4.12 12.30
C ASP A 16 -7.09 3.41 11.41
N ALA A 17 -7.12 3.73 10.12
CA ALA A 17 -8.01 3.06 9.18
C ALA A 17 -7.66 1.57 9.05
N ILE A 18 -6.38 1.24 9.08
CA ILE A 18 -5.89 -0.14 9.05
C ILE A 18 -6.27 -0.87 10.34
N ARG A 19 -6.11 -0.22 11.49
CA ARG A 19 -6.47 -0.80 12.79
C ARG A 19 -7.95 -1.12 12.88
N LYS A 20 -8.82 -0.33 12.26
CA LYS A 20 -10.26 -0.59 12.22
C LYS A 20 -10.60 -1.88 11.48
N ARG A 21 -9.71 -2.38 10.64
CA ARG A 21 -9.87 -3.67 9.95
C ARG A 21 -9.30 -4.84 10.74
N GLY A 22 -8.88 -4.63 11.99
CA GLY A 22 -8.31 -5.66 12.84
C GLY A 22 -6.83 -5.95 12.57
N ILE A 23 -6.15 -5.05 11.89
CA ILE A 23 -4.75 -5.18 11.50
C ILE A 23 -3.92 -4.20 12.30
N LYS A 24 -2.76 -4.66 12.83
CA LYS A 24 -1.83 -3.80 13.56
C LYS A 24 -0.55 -3.65 12.78
N PRO A 25 -0.33 -2.51 12.09
CA PRO A 25 0.96 -2.27 11.44
C PRO A 25 2.08 -2.27 12.49
N LEU A 26 3.19 -2.94 12.18
CA LEU A 26 4.36 -2.93 13.04
C LEU A 26 5.07 -1.59 12.98
N GLU A 27 5.01 -0.95 11.82
CA GLU A 27 5.61 0.35 11.57
C GLU A 27 4.90 0.99 10.39
N SER A 28 4.81 2.31 10.39
CA SER A 28 4.25 3.07 9.28
C SER A 28 5.15 4.26 9.00
N CYS A 29 5.51 4.46 7.73
CA CYS A 29 6.34 5.58 7.33
C CYS A 29 5.97 6.09 5.94
N PRO A 30 6.13 7.38 5.68
CA PRO A 30 5.88 7.91 4.35
C PRO A 30 6.93 7.41 3.35
N CYS A 31 6.50 7.28 2.09
CA CYS A 31 7.37 6.83 1.02
C CYS A 31 6.97 7.46 -0.31
N LYS A 32 7.83 7.28 -1.32
CA LYS A 32 7.53 7.64 -2.69
C LYS A 32 7.51 6.37 -3.53
N CYS A 33 6.41 6.14 -4.25
CA CYS A 33 6.26 5.02 -5.17
C CYS A 33 6.67 5.47 -6.57
N VAL A 34 7.37 4.61 -7.31
CA VAL A 34 7.87 4.92 -8.64
C VAL A 34 7.28 3.95 -9.67
N ASP A 35 7.11 4.44 -10.90
CA ASP A 35 6.55 3.71 -12.03
C ASP A 35 5.11 3.23 -11.82
N PHE A 36 4.41 3.88 -10.92
CA PHE A 36 2.99 3.68 -10.67
C PHE A 36 2.33 5.04 -10.47
N GLU A 37 1.02 5.10 -10.74
CA GLU A 37 0.19 6.24 -10.39
C GLU A 37 -0.94 5.79 -9.47
N ARG A 38 -1.42 6.71 -8.66
CA ARG A 38 -2.61 6.50 -7.84
C ARG A 38 -3.83 6.92 -8.66
N ARG A 39 -4.79 6.02 -8.81
CA ARG A 39 -6.03 6.30 -9.54
C ARG A 39 -7.22 6.14 -8.62
N PHE A 40 -8.22 6.97 -8.83
CA PHE A 40 -9.50 6.87 -8.16
C PHE A 40 -10.55 6.53 -9.21
N TRP A 41 -11.40 5.57 -8.92
CA TRP A 41 -12.44 5.16 -9.85
C TRP A 41 -13.66 4.61 -9.12
N GLY A 42 -14.77 4.45 -9.86
CA GLY A 42 -16.02 3.97 -9.33
C GLY A 42 -16.81 5.06 -8.59
N ALA A 43 -18.04 4.73 -8.20
CA ALA A 43 -18.95 5.65 -7.56
C ALA A 43 -18.48 6.15 -6.20
N TYR A 44 -17.61 5.38 -5.53
CA TYR A 44 -17.14 5.68 -4.19
C TYR A 44 -15.71 6.21 -4.15
N GLY A 45 -15.14 6.52 -5.31
CA GLY A 45 -13.78 7.05 -5.37
C GLY A 45 -12.72 6.11 -4.81
N MET A 46 -12.83 4.82 -5.04
CA MET A 46 -11.88 3.83 -4.54
C MET A 46 -10.52 4.03 -5.19
N ALA A 47 -9.46 3.95 -4.36
CA ALA A 47 -8.09 4.15 -4.82
C ALA A 47 -7.43 2.84 -5.21
N GLU A 48 -6.68 2.86 -6.30
CA GLU A 48 -5.83 1.75 -6.72
C GLU A 48 -4.48 2.26 -7.21
N VAL A 49 -3.48 1.37 -7.26
CA VAL A 49 -2.23 1.66 -7.93
C VAL A 49 -2.32 1.15 -9.36
N HIS A 50 -1.78 1.90 -10.29
CA HIS A 50 -1.80 1.55 -11.70
C HIS A 50 -0.41 1.76 -12.30
N GLU A 51 0.11 0.73 -12.96
CA GLU A 51 1.44 0.82 -13.55
C GLU A 51 1.51 1.93 -14.59
N LYS A 52 2.49 2.81 -14.43
CA LYS A 52 2.73 3.91 -15.36
C LYS A 52 4.20 4.28 -15.32
N PRO A 53 5.00 3.81 -16.29
CA PRO A 53 6.43 4.12 -16.32
C PRO A 53 6.71 5.61 -16.28
N GLY A 54 7.63 6.01 -15.42
CA GLY A 54 8.01 7.41 -15.23
C GLY A 54 7.13 8.21 -14.28
N ALA A 55 6.00 7.67 -13.85
CA ALA A 55 5.15 8.32 -12.85
C ALA A 55 5.67 8.04 -11.45
N GLU A 56 5.27 8.89 -10.50
CA GLU A 56 5.55 8.69 -9.08
C GLU A 56 4.46 9.35 -8.24
N PHE A 57 4.28 8.85 -7.02
CA PHE A 57 3.36 9.47 -6.07
C PHE A 57 3.79 9.13 -4.64
N HIS A 58 3.31 9.92 -3.69
CA HIS A 58 3.60 9.73 -2.27
C HIS A 58 2.53 8.85 -1.62
N ALA A 59 2.98 7.94 -0.76
CA ALA A 59 2.12 6.99 -0.07
C ALA A 59 2.66 6.74 1.34
N VAL A 60 2.06 5.80 2.06
CA VAL A 60 2.55 5.36 3.37
C VAL A 60 2.82 3.86 3.30
N LEU A 61 4.04 3.47 3.67
CA LEU A 61 4.42 2.07 3.80
C LEU A 61 4.07 1.59 5.20
N HIS A 62 3.34 0.49 5.26
CA HIS A 62 3.03 -0.18 6.51
C HIS A 62 3.75 -1.51 6.54
N ARG A 63 4.63 -1.70 7.53
CA ARG A 63 5.28 -3.00 7.75
C ARG A 63 4.31 -3.89 8.50
N MET A 64 4.03 -5.06 7.97
CA MET A 64 2.98 -5.96 8.46
C MET A 64 3.46 -7.40 8.52
N THR A 65 2.77 -8.22 9.30
CA THR A 65 2.97 -9.66 9.29
C THR A 65 2.23 -10.29 8.12
N ALA A 66 2.66 -11.47 7.69
CA ALA A 66 1.99 -12.20 6.61
C ALA A 66 0.52 -12.54 6.95
N PRO A 67 0.17 -12.98 8.19
CA PRO A 67 -1.23 -13.19 8.55
C PRO A 67 -2.09 -11.94 8.41
N ASP A 68 -1.57 -10.78 8.81
CA ASP A 68 -2.32 -9.52 8.70
C ASP A 68 -2.51 -9.11 7.24
N MET A 69 -1.52 -9.37 6.39
CA MET A 69 -1.66 -9.11 4.96
C MET A 69 -2.76 -9.96 4.33
N LYS A 70 -2.95 -11.20 4.79
CA LYS A 70 -4.06 -12.04 4.34
C LYS A 70 -5.42 -11.48 4.72
N ILE A 71 -5.53 -10.87 5.90
CA ILE A 71 -6.76 -10.19 6.32
C ILE A 71 -7.07 -9.04 5.36
N LEU A 72 -6.06 -8.27 5.01
CA LEU A 72 -6.21 -7.16 4.09
C LEU A 72 -6.61 -7.64 2.70
N ASP A 73 -5.94 -8.68 2.17
CA ASP A 73 -6.29 -9.29 0.88
C ASP A 73 -7.77 -9.69 0.83
N ALA A 74 -8.27 -10.26 1.91
CA ALA A 74 -9.68 -10.69 1.98
C ALA A 74 -10.64 -9.50 1.93
N SER A 75 -10.23 -8.32 2.41
CA SER A 75 -11.06 -7.12 2.38
C SER A 75 -11.01 -6.37 1.05
N GLU A 76 -10.01 -6.64 0.22
CA GLU A 76 -9.79 -5.96 -1.07
C GLU A 76 -10.38 -6.79 -2.23
N ARG A 77 -11.68 -7.04 -2.17
CA ARG A 77 -12.37 -7.81 -3.19
C ARG A 77 -12.35 -7.12 -4.54
N GLY A 78 -12.04 -7.86 -5.59
CA GLY A 78 -11.98 -7.33 -6.94
C GLY A 78 -10.64 -6.67 -7.28
N TYR A 79 -9.70 -6.67 -6.35
CA TYR A 79 -8.36 -6.16 -6.56
C TYR A 79 -7.35 -7.29 -6.62
N TYR A 80 -6.24 -7.04 -7.28
CA TYR A 80 -5.09 -7.95 -7.34
C TYR A 80 -3.90 -7.28 -6.66
N ARG A 81 -3.15 -8.06 -5.90
CA ARG A 81 -1.93 -7.59 -5.25
C ARG A 81 -0.80 -7.53 -6.27
N VAL A 82 -0.09 -6.40 -6.31
CA VAL A 82 1.07 -6.18 -7.19
C VAL A 82 2.23 -5.64 -6.38
N ASP A 83 3.45 -5.91 -6.86
CA ASP A 83 4.66 -5.36 -6.26
C ASP A 83 4.86 -3.92 -6.73
N VAL A 84 5.14 -3.03 -5.78
CA VAL A 84 5.38 -1.61 -6.04
C VAL A 84 6.72 -1.23 -5.44
N VAL A 85 7.63 -0.70 -6.25
CA VAL A 85 8.91 -0.20 -5.76
C VAL A 85 8.70 1.15 -5.11
N CYS A 86 9.15 1.26 -3.87
CA CYS A 86 9.04 2.48 -3.08
C CYS A 86 10.39 2.89 -2.53
N TYR A 87 10.54 4.18 -2.28
CA TYR A 87 11.71 4.73 -1.60
C TYR A 87 11.25 5.47 -0.35
N LYS A 88 11.79 5.07 0.80
CA LYS A 88 11.64 5.84 2.03
C LYS A 88 12.42 7.15 1.88
N TYR A 89 12.06 8.15 2.66
CA TYR A 89 12.74 9.45 2.57
C TYR A 89 14.19 9.43 3.06
N ASP A 90 14.60 8.36 3.74
CA ASP A 90 16.01 8.13 4.07
C ASP A 90 16.81 7.51 2.92
N GLY A 91 16.17 7.25 1.76
CA GLY A 91 16.77 6.68 0.58
C GLY A 91 16.66 5.15 0.47
N ALA A 92 16.13 4.48 1.48
CA ALA A 92 16.00 3.02 1.44
C ALA A 92 14.97 2.57 0.41
N ARG A 93 15.35 1.62 -0.45
CA ARG A 93 14.46 1.01 -1.44
C ARG A 93 13.71 -0.16 -0.81
N VAL A 94 12.41 -0.17 -0.97
CA VAL A 94 11.55 -1.24 -0.45
C VAL A 94 10.58 -1.67 -1.54
N VAL A 95 10.37 -2.97 -1.69
CA VAL A 95 9.31 -3.48 -2.55
C VAL A 95 8.09 -3.76 -1.68
N GLY A 96 7.05 -2.98 -1.87
CA GLY A 96 5.80 -3.13 -1.14
C GLY A 96 4.73 -3.78 -2.00
N SER A 97 3.61 -4.12 -1.38
CA SER A 97 2.43 -4.65 -2.06
C SER A 97 1.36 -3.57 -2.15
N GLY A 98 0.86 -3.34 -3.34
CA GLY A 98 -0.30 -2.49 -3.59
C GLY A 98 -1.42 -3.30 -4.22
N TYR A 99 -2.56 -2.66 -4.43
CA TYR A 99 -3.71 -3.30 -5.08
C TYR A 99 -4.10 -2.57 -6.36
N THR A 100 -4.38 -3.35 -7.38
CA THR A 100 -4.82 -2.85 -8.68
C THR A 100 -6.10 -3.52 -9.14
#